data_52155f1336a0f382c2d06c7b67916f63
#
_entry.id   52155f1336a0f382c2d06c7b67916f63
#
_cell.length_a   1.000
_cell.length_b   1.000
_cell.length_c   1.000
_cell.angle_alpha   90.00
_cell.angle_beta   90.00
_cell.angle_gamma   90.00
#
_symmetry.space_group_name_H-M   'P 1'
#
loop_
_entity.id
_entity.type
_entity.pdbx_description
1 polymer ?
#
loop_
_entity_poly.entity_id
_entity_poly.type
_entity_poly.pdbx_seq_one_letter_code
_entity_poly.pdbx_strand_id
1 'polypeptide(L)'
;VSIVKIARELEGAGWAGDRANWHPQARLTAMPAWQSATAEALSRHTGMLADLTAKGEEVDSDLKAAARLLSGVEGEDMRPRLTAAAEALNRYDSRAGRGLAATPDKLAKLQAQAVLFADWAEADRIDLSVQINQDVVEWPASRTDIETFYGAKARAHVAQQMLVAARLSEPRLARLPAVSAAFDRAELAWGRAAQMKPLVVSNQSGDGPFMANHLASIGFHLGEAQDASRNLADLLGDVPEGALENIAGLETRLAAAP
;
A
#
# COMPACT_ATOMS: atom_id res chain seq x y z
N VAL A 1 4.30 7.64 -6.76
CA VAL A 1 3.63 6.32 -6.81
C VAL A 1 2.12 6.51 -6.89
N SER A 2 1.48 7.21 -5.96
CA SER A 2 0.02 7.33 -5.90
C SER A 2 -0.61 7.87 -7.20
N ILE A 3 -0.08 8.96 -7.74
CA ILE A 3 -0.57 9.56 -8.99
C ILE A 3 -0.48 8.56 -10.17
N VAL A 4 0.65 7.86 -10.30
CA VAL A 4 0.84 6.86 -11.36
C VAL A 4 -0.14 5.70 -11.22
N LYS A 5 -0.42 5.27 -9.98
CA LYS A 5 -1.42 4.22 -9.74
C LYS A 5 -2.83 4.68 -10.09
N ILE A 6 -3.21 5.89 -9.67
CA ILE A 6 -4.51 6.47 -10.02
C ILE A 6 -4.66 6.55 -11.55
N ALA A 7 -3.66 7.08 -12.26
CA ALA A 7 -3.68 7.15 -13.71
C ALA A 7 -3.88 5.78 -14.36
N ARG A 8 -3.17 4.75 -13.87
CA ARG A 8 -3.29 3.38 -14.37
C ARG A 8 -4.70 2.79 -14.18
N GLU A 9 -5.34 3.07 -13.04
CA GLU A 9 -6.71 2.60 -12.79
C GLU A 9 -7.76 3.36 -13.62
N LEU A 10 -7.45 4.59 -14.04
CA LEU A 10 -8.31 5.39 -14.92
C LEU A 10 -8.14 5.05 -16.41
N GLU A 11 -6.98 4.49 -16.80
CA GLU A 11 -6.69 4.05 -18.16
C GLU A 11 -7.39 2.71 -18.48
N GLY A 12 -7.54 2.43 -19.79
CA GLY A 12 -8.11 1.15 -20.25
C GLY A 12 -9.58 0.97 -19.93
N ALA A 13 -9.91 -0.10 -19.21
CA ALA A 13 -11.30 -0.46 -18.89
C ALA A 13 -12.00 0.51 -17.96
N GLY A 14 -11.26 1.35 -17.22
CA GLY A 14 -11.76 2.30 -16.24
C GLY A 14 -12.18 1.63 -14.93
N TRP A 15 -12.92 2.38 -14.11
CA TRP A 15 -13.36 1.89 -12.79
C TRP A 15 -14.56 0.96 -12.92
N ALA A 16 -14.42 -0.26 -12.41
CA ALA A 16 -15.44 -1.29 -12.57
C ALA A 16 -16.72 -0.99 -11.77
N GLY A 17 -16.59 -0.34 -10.61
CA GLY A 17 -17.74 0.02 -9.77
C GLY A 17 -18.64 1.10 -10.36
N ASP A 18 -18.12 1.95 -11.26
CA ASP A 18 -18.90 3.01 -11.93
C ASP A 18 -19.70 2.45 -13.12
N ARG A 19 -19.58 1.16 -13.41
CA ARG A 19 -20.27 0.55 -14.53
C ARG A 19 -21.66 0.09 -14.16
N ALA A 20 -22.59 0.19 -15.12
CA ALA A 20 -23.93 -0.32 -14.94
C ALA A 20 -23.93 -1.82 -14.57
N ASN A 21 -24.82 -2.25 -13.69
CA ASN A 21 -24.90 -3.61 -13.14
C ASN A 21 -24.99 -4.74 -14.19
N TRP A 22 -25.41 -4.42 -15.41
CA TRP A 22 -25.44 -5.38 -16.53
C TRP A 22 -24.07 -5.55 -17.21
N HIS A 23 -23.12 -4.67 -16.97
CA HIS A 23 -21.79 -4.74 -17.59
C HIS A 23 -21.00 -5.93 -17.03
N PRO A 24 -20.34 -6.75 -17.87
CA PRO A 24 -19.60 -7.92 -17.39
C PRO A 24 -18.56 -7.61 -16.30
N GLN A 25 -17.89 -6.48 -16.40
CA GLN A 25 -16.87 -6.08 -15.40
C GLN A 25 -17.47 -5.70 -14.05
N ALA A 26 -18.67 -5.11 -13.99
CA ALA A 26 -19.36 -4.82 -12.74
C ALA A 26 -19.81 -6.10 -12.01
N ARG A 27 -19.94 -7.21 -12.73
CA ARG A 27 -20.30 -8.53 -12.18
C ARG A 27 -19.09 -9.35 -11.71
N LEU A 28 -17.87 -8.92 -12.05
CA LEU A 28 -16.65 -9.57 -11.59
C LEU A 28 -16.34 -9.12 -10.15
N THR A 29 -16.38 -10.04 -9.21
CA THR A 29 -16.11 -9.75 -7.80
C THR A 29 -14.67 -9.28 -7.58
N ALA A 30 -13.69 -9.90 -8.24
CA ALA A 30 -12.27 -9.66 -8.04
C ALA A 30 -11.80 -8.24 -8.43
N MET A 31 -12.30 -7.69 -9.54
CA MET A 31 -11.85 -6.39 -10.04
C MET A 31 -12.35 -5.21 -9.18
N PRO A 32 -13.66 -5.11 -8.87
CA PRO A 32 -14.13 -4.09 -7.93
C PRO A 32 -13.44 -4.15 -6.57
N ALA A 33 -13.26 -5.33 -5.99
CA ALA A 33 -12.56 -5.51 -4.72
C ALA A 33 -11.10 -5.03 -4.78
N TRP A 34 -10.38 -5.39 -5.83
CA TRP A 34 -9.02 -4.91 -6.09
C TRP A 34 -8.95 -3.39 -6.18
N GLN A 35 -9.83 -2.78 -6.98
CA GLN A 35 -9.82 -1.33 -7.19
C GLN A 35 -10.20 -0.56 -5.93
N SER A 36 -11.24 -0.97 -5.22
CA SER A 36 -11.65 -0.34 -3.96
C SER A 36 -10.55 -0.42 -2.91
N ALA A 37 -9.94 -1.57 -2.72
CA ALA A 37 -8.84 -1.73 -1.77
C ALA A 37 -7.58 -0.94 -2.18
N THR A 38 -7.31 -0.82 -3.49
CA THR A 38 -6.22 0.04 -3.98
C THR A 38 -6.50 1.50 -3.64
N ALA A 39 -7.70 2.02 -3.91
CA ALA A 39 -8.06 3.40 -3.61
C ALA A 39 -8.02 3.68 -2.10
N GLU A 40 -8.53 2.76 -1.28
CA GLU A 40 -8.48 2.87 0.19
C GLU A 40 -7.03 2.89 0.71
N ALA A 41 -6.17 2.00 0.21
CA ALA A 41 -4.76 1.99 0.57
C ALA A 41 -4.07 3.32 0.23
N LEU A 42 -4.35 3.88 -0.95
CA LEU A 42 -3.83 5.20 -1.34
C LEU A 42 -4.40 6.32 -0.46
N SER A 43 -5.69 6.24 -0.07
CA SER A 43 -6.33 7.18 0.85
C SER A 43 -5.62 7.20 2.21
N ARG A 44 -5.44 6.02 2.82
CA ARG A 44 -4.76 5.88 4.12
C ARG A 44 -3.31 6.37 4.07
N HIS A 45 -2.58 6.01 3.01
CA HIS A 45 -1.21 6.51 2.83
C HIS A 45 -1.16 8.03 2.66
N THR A 46 -2.11 8.63 1.92
CA THR A 46 -2.19 10.08 1.75
C THR A 46 -2.58 10.77 3.06
N GLY A 47 -3.48 10.17 3.85
CA GLY A 47 -3.81 10.63 5.20
C GLY A 47 -2.59 10.65 6.12
N MET A 48 -1.83 9.55 6.16
CA MET A 48 -0.56 9.49 6.91
C MET A 48 0.41 10.63 6.50
N LEU A 49 0.54 10.92 5.19
CA LEU A 49 1.37 12.05 4.74
C LEU A 49 0.83 13.39 5.20
N ALA A 50 -0.49 13.56 5.20
CA ALA A 50 -1.14 14.77 5.67
C ALA A 50 -0.86 15.00 7.17
N ASP A 51 -0.94 13.95 7.97
CA ASP A 51 -0.66 13.99 9.42
C ASP A 51 0.82 14.33 9.70
N LEU A 52 1.75 13.72 8.96
CA LEU A 52 3.19 13.97 9.10
C LEU A 52 3.62 15.39 8.68
N THR A 53 2.83 16.06 7.84
CA THR A 53 3.12 17.42 7.38
C THR A 53 2.36 18.49 8.15
N ALA A 54 1.48 18.07 9.07
CA ALA A 54 0.67 18.98 9.86
C ALA A 54 1.54 19.90 10.74
N LYS A 55 1.15 21.17 10.81
CA LYS A 55 1.74 22.17 11.71
C LYS A 55 0.69 22.54 12.77
N GLY A 56 0.78 21.92 13.94
CA GLY A 56 -0.27 22.00 14.93
C GLY A 56 -1.55 21.34 14.41
N GLU A 57 -2.65 22.09 14.36
CA GLU A 57 -3.93 21.61 13.82
C GLU A 57 -4.09 21.84 12.30
N GLU A 58 -3.16 22.56 11.68
CA GLU A 58 -3.23 22.89 10.26
C GLU A 58 -2.64 21.77 9.40
N VAL A 59 -3.52 21.06 8.71
CA VAL A 59 -3.21 19.99 7.76
C VAL A 59 -3.23 20.53 6.34
N ASP A 60 -2.30 20.08 5.49
CA ASP A 60 -2.26 20.48 4.09
C ASP A 60 -3.58 20.14 3.37
N SER A 61 -4.22 21.18 2.80
CA SER A 61 -5.56 21.07 2.21
C SER A 61 -5.62 20.15 0.99
N ASP A 62 -4.55 20.08 0.18
CA ASP A 62 -4.50 19.22 -0.99
C ASP A 62 -4.34 17.75 -0.59
N LEU A 63 -3.49 17.44 0.41
CA LEU A 63 -3.35 16.07 0.94
C LEU A 63 -4.66 15.61 1.60
N LYS A 64 -5.28 16.47 2.43
CA LYS A 64 -6.57 16.15 3.05
C LYS A 64 -7.68 15.93 2.02
N ALA A 65 -7.75 16.77 0.99
CA ALA A 65 -8.71 16.60 -0.11
C ALA A 65 -8.47 15.31 -0.88
N ALA A 66 -7.22 15.01 -1.23
CA ALA A 66 -6.86 13.78 -1.94
C ALA A 66 -7.22 12.53 -1.12
N ALA A 67 -6.88 12.48 0.16
CA ALA A 67 -7.24 11.35 1.03
C ALA A 67 -8.76 11.12 1.05
N ARG A 68 -9.56 12.18 1.24
CA ARG A 68 -11.02 12.09 1.22
C ARG A 68 -11.58 11.65 -0.13
N LEU A 69 -11.02 12.13 -1.23
CA LEU A 69 -11.48 11.76 -2.57
C LEU A 69 -11.18 10.29 -2.88
N LEU A 70 -10.06 9.77 -2.40
CA LEU A 70 -9.64 8.37 -2.57
C LEU A 70 -10.45 7.40 -1.70
N SER A 71 -10.98 7.81 -0.55
CA SER A 71 -11.73 6.92 0.35
C SER A 71 -13.06 6.39 -0.23
N GLY A 72 -13.54 7.00 -1.31
CA GLY A 72 -14.82 6.64 -1.89
C GLY A 72 -16.03 7.09 -1.04
N VAL A 73 -17.18 7.14 -1.66
CA VAL A 73 -18.48 7.37 -1.01
C VAL A 73 -19.49 6.49 -1.72
N GLU A 74 -20.33 5.80 -0.96
CA GLU A 74 -21.37 4.97 -1.51
C GLU A 74 -22.31 5.79 -2.41
N GLY A 75 -22.58 5.29 -3.61
CA GLY A 75 -23.46 5.92 -4.60
C GLY A 75 -22.81 7.03 -5.42
N GLU A 76 -21.52 7.32 -5.22
CA GLU A 76 -20.77 8.27 -6.04
C GLU A 76 -19.81 7.56 -7.01
N ASP A 77 -19.71 8.08 -8.25
CA ASP A 77 -18.76 7.58 -9.22
C ASP A 77 -17.31 7.85 -8.78
N MET A 78 -16.48 6.82 -8.81
CA MET A 78 -15.08 6.92 -8.40
C MET A 78 -14.19 7.61 -9.43
N ARG A 79 -14.52 7.54 -10.71
CA ARG A 79 -13.69 8.12 -11.77
C ARG A 79 -13.44 9.63 -11.62
N PRO A 80 -14.45 10.50 -11.45
CA PRO A 80 -14.22 11.92 -11.21
C PRO A 80 -13.49 12.17 -9.90
N ARG A 81 -13.73 11.38 -8.86
CA ARG A 81 -13.04 11.48 -7.57
C ARG A 81 -11.56 11.16 -7.70
N LEU A 82 -11.19 10.09 -8.41
CA LEU A 82 -9.80 9.72 -8.66
C LEU A 82 -9.06 10.80 -9.47
N THR A 83 -9.73 11.38 -10.48
CA THR A 83 -9.16 12.48 -11.25
C THR A 83 -8.87 13.67 -10.36
N ALA A 84 -9.84 14.10 -9.55
CA ALA A 84 -9.67 15.22 -8.62
C ALA A 84 -8.61 14.92 -7.53
N ALA A 85 -8.50 13.67 -7.07
CA ALA A 85 -7.46 13.26 -6.12
C ALA A 85 -6.06 13.36 -6.75
N ALA A 86 -5.89 12.91 -8.00
CA ALA A 86 -4.62 13.02 -8.73
C ALA A 86 -4.23 14.50 -8.93
N GLU A 87 -5.18 15.37 -9.25
CA GLU A 87 -4.93 16.82 -9.37
C GLU A 87 -4.51 17.44 -8.03
N ALA A 88 -5.17 17.07 -6.92
CA ALA A 88 -4.79 17.55 -5.59
C ALA A 88 -3.37 17.10 -5.22
N LEU A 89 -3.02 15.83 -5.45
CA LEU A 89 -1.66 15.33 -5.23
C LEU A 89 -0.63 16.05 -6.11
N ASN A 90 -0.94 16.32 -7.38
CA ASN A 90 -0.06 17.09 -8.27
C ASN A 90 0.16 18.53 -7.78
N ARG A 91 -0.88 19.19 -7.26
CA ARG A 91 -0.74 20.53 -6.66
C ARG A 91 0.16 20.50 -5.42
N TYR A 92 -0.04 19.51 -4.53
CA TYR A 92 0.84 19.33 -3.38
C TYR A 92 2.28 19.10 -3.80
N ASP A 93 2.55 18.13 -4.69
CA ASP A 93 3.91 17.83 -5.17
C ASP A 93 4.57 19.04 -5.81
N SER A 94 3.82 19.82 -6.60
CA SER A 94 4.32 21.05 -7.22
C SER A 94 4.67 22.14 -6.21
N ARG A 95 3.91 22.28 -5.11
CA ARG A 95 4.21 23.22 -4.01
C ARG A 95 5.39 22.72 -3.19
N ALA A 96 5.41 21.44 -2.85
CA ALA A 96 6.50 20.81 -2.10
C ALA A 96 7.84 20.93 -2.83
N GLY A 97 7.87 20.65 -4.14
CA GLY A 97 9.07 20.81 -4.97
C GLY A 97 9.60 22.25 -5.08
N ARG A 98 8.76 23.25 -4.80
CA ARG A 98 9.16 24.67 -4.72
C ARG A 98 9.40 25.17 -3.29
N GLY A 99 9.34 24.29 -2.29
CA GLY A 99 9.48 24.67 -0.88
C GLY A 99 8.27 25.46 -0.32
N LEU A 100 7.11 25.42 -1.00
CA LEU A 100 5.89 26.14 -0.61
C LEU A 100 4.89 25.29 0.17
N ALA A 101 5.18 24.00 0.35
CA ALA A 101 4.44 23.10 1.22
C ALA A 101 5.39 22.37 2.16
N ALA A 102 4.88 22.04 3.34
CA ALA A 102 5.64 21.22 4.28
C ALA A 102 5.86 19.82 3.69
N THR A 103 7.06 19.30 3.84
CA THR A 103 7.40 17.91 3.51
C THR A 103 7.78 17.18 4.79
N PRO A 104 7.37 15.92 4.95
CA PRO A 104 7.74 15.17 6.13
C PRO A 104 9.26 14.90 6.14
N ASP A 105 9.81 14.75 7.33
CA ASP A 105 11.15 14.18 7.46
C ASP A 105 11.22 12.82 6.76
N LYS A 106 12.35 12.52 6.13
CA LYS A 106 12.49 11.31 5.29
C LYS A 106 12.43 10.03 6.11
N LEU A 107 13.13 9.98 7.24
CA LEU A 107 13.14 8.80 8.10
C LEU A 107 11.81 8.62 8.79
N ALA A 108 11.22 9.69 9.33
CA ALA A 108 9.90 9.66 9.94
C ALA A 108 8.83 9.21 8.95
N LYS A 109 8.89 9.65 7.70
CA LYS A 109 7.99 9.18 6.63
C LYS A 109 8.14 7.69 6.36
N LEU A 110 9.38 7.19 6.25
CA LEU A 110 9.64 5.78 5.96
C LEU A 110 9.21 4.90 7.14
N GLN A 111 9.47 5.34 8.37
CA GLN A 111 9.02 4.67 9.58
C GLN A 111 7.49 4.60 9.65
N ALA A 112 6.79 5.72 9.50
CA ALA A 112 5.34 5.76 9.50
C ALA A 112 4.73 4.90 8.38
N GLN A 113 5.36 4.86 7.21
CA GLN A 113 4.99 3.97 6.12
C GLN A 113 5.10 2.49 6.51
N ALA A 114 6.20 2.10 7.15
CA ALA A 114 6.41 0.73 7.57
C ALA A 114 5.39 0.31 8.66
N VAL A 115 5.07 1.20 9.61
CA VAL A 115 3.99 0.99 10.60
C VAL A 115 2.65 0.81 9.89
N LEU A 116 2.28 1.72 8.99
CA LEU A 116 1.02 1.66 8.23
C LEU A 116 0.88 0.33 7.47
N PHE A 117 1.97 -0.17 6.89
CA PHE A 117 1.94 -1.45 6.18
C PHE A 117 1.77 -2.64 7.14
N ALA A 118 2.42 -2.60 8.31
CA ALA A 118 2.19 -3.62 9.34
C ALA A 118 0.72 -3.66 9.79
N ASP A 119 0.10 -2.49 9.97
CA ASP A 119 -1.32 -2.38 10.33
C ASP A 119 -2.25 -2.91 9.22
N TRP A 120 -1.91 -2.68 7.94
CA TRP A 120 -2.66 -3.28 6.83
C TRP A 120 -2.58 -4.80 6.84
N ALA A 121 -1.37 -5.35 7.03
CA ALA A 121 -1.20 -6.80 7.08
C ALA A 121 -1.97 -7.42 8.26
N GLU A 122 -1.97 -6.76 9.41
CA GLU A 122 -2.73 -7.21 10.58
C GLU A 122 -4.24 -7.22 10.33
N ALA A 123 -4.78 -6.11 9.81
CA ALA A 123 -6.20 -6.00 9.48
C ALA A 123 -6.62 -7.06 8.46
N ASP A 124 -5.85 -7.22 7.36
CA ASP A 124 -6.13 -8.22 6.33
C ASP A 124 -6.09 -9.66 6.89
N ARG A 125 -5.16 -9.96 7.82
CA ARG A 125 -5.08 -11.27 8.45
C ARG A 125 -6.29 -11.55 9.34
N ILE A 126 -6.79 -10.53 10.05
CA ILE A 126 -8.02 -10.65 10.84
C ILE A 126 -9.20 -10.97 9.92
N ASP A 127 -9.38 -10.18 8.85
CA ASP A 127 -10.47 -10.39 7.90
C ASP A 127 -10.40 -11.79 7.24
N LEU A 128 -9.21 -12.21 6.82
CA LEU A 128 -8.98 -13.54 6.26
C LEU A 128 -9.29 -14.64 7.29
N SER A 129 -8.89 -14.46 8.54
CA SER A 129 -9.15 -15.44 9.60
C SER A 129 -10.64 -15.65 9.86
N VAL A 130 -11.43 -14.58 9.78
CA VAL A 130 -12.90 -14.66 9.89
C VAL A 130 -13.47 -15.53 8.77
N GLN A 131 -13.00 -15.36 7.53
CA GLN A 131 -13.47 -16.16 6.39
C GLN A 131 -13.00 -17.63 6.49
N ILE A 132 -11.76 -17.88 6.90
CA ILE A 132 -11.19 -19.23 7.01
C ILE A 132 -11.92 -20.05 8.08
N ASN A 133 -12.34 -19.41 9.18
CA ASN A 133 -12.96 -20.08 10.31
C ASN A 133 -14.50 -20.19 10.20
N GLN A 134 -15.10 -19.92 9.03
CA GLN A 134 -16.54 -20.15 8.83
C GLN A 134 -16.86 -21.64 8.84
N ASP A 135 -17.98 -22.02 9.48
CA ASP A 135 -18.43 -23.41 9.62
C ASP A 135 -18.79 -24.06 8.27
N VAL A 136 -19.14 -23.25 7.27
CA VAL A 136 -19.53 -23.72 5.95
C VAL A 136 -18.47 -23.31 4.92
N VAL A 137 -17.77 -24.31 4.41
CA VAL A 137 -16.84 -24.12 3.30
C VAL A 137 -17.59 -24.26 1.98
N GLU A 138 -17.76 -23.17 1.27
CA GLU A 138 -18.44 -23.14 -0.03
C GLU A 138 -17.48 -23.49 -1.17
N TRP A 139 -17.99 -24.24 -2.14
CA TRP A 139 -17.33 -24.45 -3.43
C TRP A 139 -18.28 -24.14 -4.57
N PRO A 140 -17.94 -23.20 -5.47
CA PRO A 140 -16.77 -22.29 -5.46
C PRO A 140 -16.76 -21.33 -4.26
N ALA A 141 -15.62 -20.72 -3.99
CA ALA A 141 -15.47 -19.75 -2.90
C ALA A 141 -16.56 -18.68 -2.94
N SER A 142 -16.99 -18.26 -1.76
CA SER A 142 -18.02 -17.24 -1.62
C SER A 142 -17.58 -15.89 -2.24
N ARG A 143 -18.52 -15.03 -2.50
CA ARG A 143 -18.23 -13.67 -2.96
C ARG A 143 -17.35 -12.94 -1.95
N THR A 144 -17.63 -13.08 -0.67
CA THR A 144 -16.87 -12.47 0.42
C THR A 144 -15.44 -13.00 0.48
N ASP A 145 -15.23 -14.31 0.30
CA ASP A 145 -13.88 -14.89 0.22
C ASP A 145 -13.05 -14.25 -0.91
N ILE A 146 -13.68 -14.09 -2.08
CA ILE A 146 -13.03 -13.49 -3.25
C ILE A 146 -12.71 -12.01 -2.98
N GLU A 147 -13.64 -11.26 -2.41
CA GLU A 147 -13.46 -9.84 -2.06
C GLU A 147 -12.33 -9.67 -1.04
N THR A 148 -12.31 -10.46 0.02
CA THR A 148 -11.28 -10.43 1.06
C THR A 148 -9.91 -10.77 0.48
N PHE A 149 -9.80 -11.85 -0.32
CA PHE A 149 -8.55 -12.24 -0.97
C PHE A 149 -8.00 -11.15 -1.89
N TYR A 150 -8.82 -10.61 -2.80
CA TYR A 150 -8.36 -9.60 -3.76
C TYR A 150 -8.14 -8.24 -3.12
N GLY A 151 -8.86 -7.91 -2.05
CA GLY A 151 -8.61 -6.73 -1.22
C GLY A 151 -7.24 -6.77 -0.57
N ALA A 152 -6.93 -7.85 0.13
CA ALA A 152 -5.64 -8.08 0.76
C ALA A 152 -4.48 -8.07 -0.27
N LYS A 153 -4.68 -8.74 -1.39
CA LYS A 153 -3.70 -8.76 -2.49
C LYS A 153 -3.46 -7.37 -3.09
N ALA A 154 -4.49 -6.54 -3.23
CA ALA A 154 -4.36 -5.17 -3.74
C ALA A 154 -3.54 -4.30 -2.79
N ARG A 155 -3.82 -4.36 -1.48
CA ARG A 155 -3.03 -3.65 -0.45
C ARG A 155 -1.58 -4.12 -0.45
N ALA A 156 -1.34 -5.44 -0.56
CA ALA A 156 0.00 -5.99 -0.68
C ALA A 156 0.77 -5.44 -1.90
N HIS A 157 0.09 -5.34 -3.04
CA HIS A 157 0.69 -4.77 -4.24
C HIS A 157 1.00 -3.27 -4.09
N VAL A 158 0.15 -2.49 -3.41
CA VAL A 158 0.41 -1.08 -3.11
C VAL A 158 1.61 -0.95 -2.17
N ALA A 159 1.65 -1.71 -1.08
CA ALA A 159 2.75 -1.69 -0.11
C ALA A 159 4.09 -2.04 -0.78
N GLN A 160 4.15 -3.13 -1.56
CA GLN A 160 5.35 -3.51 -2.29
C GLN A 160 5.85 -2.39 -3.20
N GLN A 161 4.98 -1.79 -4.01
CA GLN A 161 5.39 -0.72 -4.91
C GLN A 161 5.84 0.54 -4.18
N MET A 162 5.25 0.84 -3.03
CA MET A 162 5.68 1.97 -2.22
C MET A 162 7.05 1.72 -1.56
N LEU A 163 7.34 0.50 -1.09
CA LEU A 163 8.66 0.11 -0.58
C LEU A 163 9.73 0.25 -1.65
N VAL A 164 9.50 -0.29 -2.84
CA VAL A 164 10.42 -0.16 -3.98
C VAL A 164 10.66 1.31 -4.32
N ALA A 165 9.61 2.12 -4.37
CA ALA A 165 9.75 3.55 -4.67
C ALA A 165 10.49 4.31 -3.55
N ALA A 166 10.24 3.96 -2.28
CA ALA A 166 10.95 4.53 -1.13
C ALA A 166 12.47 4.29 -1.23
N ARG A 167 12.86 3.06 -1.55
CA ARG A 167 14.26 2.67 -1.75
C ARG A 167 14.91 3.42 -2.91
N LEU A 168 14.22 3.56 -4.04
CA LEU A 168 14.71 4.31 -5.19
C LEU A 168 14.84 5.81 -4.91
N SER A 169 13.97 6.37 -4.07
CA SER A 169 13.98 7.78 -3.72
C SER A 169 15.06 8.16 -2.69
N GLU A 170 15.55 7.17 -1.91
CA GLU A 170 16.58 7.39 -0.88
C GLU A 170 17.68 6.31 -0.96
N PRO A 171 18.57 6.39 -1.97
CA PRO A 171 19.60 5.37 -2.18
C PRO A 171 20.61 5.27 -1.03
N ARG A 172 20.73 6.31 -0.16
CA ARG A 172 21.60 6.28 1.01
C ARG A 172 21.19 5.22 2.04
N LEU A 173 19.95 4.74 2.03
CA LEU A 173 19.51 3.62 2.87
C LEU A 173 20.36 2.36 2.65
N ALA A 174 20.93 2.18 1.47
CA ALA A 174 21.84 1.07 1.18
C ALA A 174 23.13 1.12 2.00
N ARG A 175 23.49 2.28 2.58
CA ARG A 175 24.65 2.47 3.46
C ARG A 175 24.36 2.11 4.92
N LEU A 176 23.12 1.75 5.24
CA LEU A 176 22.67 1.27 6.55
C LEU A 176 22.35 -0.23 6.42
N PRO A 177 23.31 -1.15 6.66
CA PRO A 177 23.15 -2.56 6.30
C PRO A 177 21.93 -3.23 6.94
N ALA A 178 21.64 -2.94 8.21
CA ALA A 178 20.47 -3.49 8.91
C ALA A 178 19.16 -3.01 8.30
N VAL A 179 19.05 -1.71 7.99
CA VAL A 179 17.86 -1.10 7.35
C VAL A 179 17.71 -1.64 5.94
N SER A 180 18.79 -1.72 5.14
CA SER A 180 18.75 -2.28 3.79
C SER A 180 18.26 -3.71 3.78
N ALA A 181 18.76 -4.56 4.67
CA ALA A 181 18.32 -5.95 4.79
C ALA A 181 16.86 -6.07 5.28
N ALA A 182 16.38 -5.14 6.10
CA ALA A 182 14.97 -5.10 6.51
C ALA A 182 14.07 -4.68 5.35
N PHE A 183 14.49 -3.71 4.53
CA PHE A 183 13.78 -3.38 3.28
C PHE A 183 13.68 -4.57 2.34
N ASP A 184 14.78 -5.31 2.11
CA ASP A 184 14.79 -6.51 1.25
C ASP A 184 13.76 -7.54 1.75
N ARG A 185 13.71 -7.78 3.06
CA ARG A 185 12.74 -8.70 3.65
C ARG A 185 11.30 -8.23 3.49
N ALA A 186 11.03 -6.94 3.76
CA ALA A 186 9.70 -6.39 3.61
C ALA A 186 9.23 -6.41 2.15
N GLU A 187 10.08 -5.99 1.20
CA GLU A 187 9.77 -6.05 -0.24
C GLU A 187 9.46 -7.49 -0.69
N LEU A 188 10.25 -8.48 -0.24
CA LEU A 188 10.04 -9.89 -0.58
C LEU A 188 8.73 -10.43 0.00
N ALA A 189 8.45 -10.16 1.28
CA ALA A 189 7.26 -10.65 1.95
C ALA A 189 5.98 -10.07 1.32
N TRP A 190 5.92 -8.76 1.13
CA TRP A 190 4.82 -8.11 0.42
C TRP A 190 4.70 -8.57 -1.03
N GLY A 191 5.83 -8.79 -1.70
CA GLY A 191 5.88 -9.31 -3.06
C GLY A 191 5.26 -10.69 -3.19
N ARG A 192 5.47 -11.60 -2.24
CA ARG A 192 4.87 -12.94 -2.22
C ARG A 192 3.34 -12.86 -2.16
N ALA A 193 2.79 -12.05 -1.24
CA ALA A 193 1.34 -11.83 -1.17
C ALA A 193 0.78 -11.20 -2.45
N ALA A 194 1.45 -10.17 -2.99
CA ALA A 194 1.03 -9.46 -4.20
C ALA A 194 1.05 -10.32 -5.47
N GLN A 195 1.96 -11.29 -5.55
CA GLN A 195 2.18 -12.12 -6.75
C GLN A 195 1.31 -13.37 -6.81
N MET A 196 0.53 -13.68 -5.76
CA MET A 196 -0.39 -14.81 -5.80
C MET A 196 -1.35 -14.70 -6.99
N LYS A 197 -1.48 -15.76 -7.78
CA LYS A 197 -2.33 -15.80 -9.00
C LYS A 197 -3.12 -17.10 -9.06
N PRO A 198 -4.04 -17.32 -8.12
CA PRO A 198 -4.91 -18.49 -8.22
C PRO A 198 -5.81 -18.37 -9.46
N LEU A 199 -6.01 -19.48 -10.16
CA LEU A 199 -7.00 -19.54 -11.25
C LEU A 199 -8.43 -19.40 -10.70
N VAL A 200 -8.67 -20.01 -9.53
CA VAL A 200 -9.92 -19.88 -8.76
C VAL A 200 -9.50 -19.71 -7.31
N VAL A 201 -10.08 -18.72 -6.62
CA VAL A 201 -9.90 -18.58 -5.17
C VAL A 201 -10.56 -19.77 -4.48
N SER A 202 -9.90 -20.33 -3.48
CA SER A 202 -10.40 -21.46 -2.69
C SER A 202 -10.16 -21.20 -1.22
N ASN A 203 -11.16 -21.50 -0.40
CA ASN A 203 -11.13 -21.53 1.06
C ASN A 203 -11.30 -22.97 1.58
N GLN A 204 -10.89 -23.96 0.81
CA GLN A 204 -10.96 -25.36 1.19
C GLN A 204 -10.01 -25.68 2.33
N SER A 205 -10.37 -26.68 3.15
CA SER A 205 -9.47 -27.21 4.19
C SER A 205 -8.10 -27.55 3.58
N GLY A 206 -7.02 -27.10 4.23
CA GLY A 206 -5.64 -27.34 3.77
C GLY A 206 -5.25 -28.81 3.66
N ASP A 207 -6.02 -29.71 4.30
CA ASP A 207 -5.82 -31.16 4.27
C ASP A 207 -6.49 -31.84 3.06
N GLY A 208 -7.17 -31.07 2.21
CA GLY A 208 -7.80 -31.58 0.99
C GLY A 208 -6.76 -31.92 -0.10
N PRO A 209 -6.80 -33.12 -0.72
CA PRO A 209 -5.74 -33.56 -1.62
C PRO A 209 -5.70 -32.81 -2.96
N PHE A 210 -6.67 -31.95 -3.27
CA PHE A 210 -6.80 -31.36 -4.60
C PHE A 210 -6.83 -29.84 -4.67
N MET A 211 -6.91 -29.11 -3.54
CA MET A 211 -7.00 -27.65 -3.58
C MET A 211 -6.24 -26.98 -2.43
N ALA A 212 -5.40 -26.01 -2.80
CA ALA A 212 -4.73 -25.16 -1.82
C ALA A 212 -5.75 -24.19 -1.19
N ASN A 213 -5.65 -23.94 0.12
CA ASN A 213 -6.37 -22.85 0.75
C ASN A 213 -5.65 -21.52 0.42
N HIS A 214 -6.21 -20.77 -0.53
CA HIS A 214 -5.61 -19.53 -0.98
C HIS A 214 -5.72 -18.41 0.06
N LEU A 215 -6.80 -18.41 0.88
CA LEU A 215 -6.97 -17.45 1.97
C LEU A 215 -5.92 -17.68 3.06
N ALA A 216 -5.69 -18.93 3.44
CA ALA A 216 -4.65 -19.27 4.40
C ALA A 216 -3.25 -18.94 3.87
N SER A 217 -3.00 -19.21 2.58
CA SER A 217 -1.71 -18.93 1.96
C SER A 217 -1.40 -17.44 1.91
N ILE A 218 -2.35 -16.58 1.52
CA ILE A 218 -2.12 -15.14 1.54
C ILE A 218 -2.01 -14.63 2.98
N GLY A 219 -2.79 -15.17 3.92
CA GLY A 219 -2.70 -14.85 5.35
C GLY A 219 -1.34 -15.16 5.94
N PHE A 220 -0.71 -16.27 5.54
CA PHE A 220 0.66 -16.61 5.92
C PHE A 220 1.66 -15.57 5.40
N HIS A 221 1.61 -15.22 4.12
CA HIS A 221 2.52 -14.20 3.55
C HIS A 221 2.29 -12.80 4.15
N LEU A 222 1.06 -12.47 4.52
CA LEU A 222 0.79 -11.21 5.23
C LEU A 222 1.35 -11.24 6.66
N GLY A 223 1.40 -12.40 7.32
CA GLY A 223 2.12 -12.55 8.60
C GLY A 223 3.60 -12.22 8.46
N GLU A 224 4.27 -12.81 7.46
CA GLU A 224 5.67 -12.48 7.16
C GLU A 224 5.85 -10.99 6.83
N ALA A 225 4.90 -10.39 6.09
CA ALA A 225 4.93 -8.99 5.72
C ALA A 225 4.73 -8.05 6.93
N GLN A 226 3.83 -8.41 7.85
CA GLN A 226 3.61 -7.70 9.10
C GLN A 226 4.90 -7.64 9.94
N ASP A 227 5.50 -8.80 10.20
CA ASP A 227 6.72 -8.90 11.00
C ASP A 227 7.89 -8.16 10.36
N ALA A 228 8.06 -8.29 9.04
CA ALA A 228 9.09 -7.58 8.29
C ALA A 228 8.89 -6.06 8.32
N SER A 229 7.64 -5.59 8.23
CA SER A 229 7.33 -4.16 8.26
C SER A 229 7.53 -3.57 9.66
N ARG A 230 7.15 -4.29 10.73
CA ARG A 230 7.43 -3.87 12.11
C ARG A 230 8.93 -3.77 12.37
N ASN A 231 9.69 -4.80 12.00
CA ASN A 231 11.14 -4.78 12.12
C ASN A 231 11.79 -3.63 11.35
N LEU A 232 11.29 -3.31 10.15
CA LEU A 232 11.75 -2.16 9.38
C LEU A 232 11.44 -0.84 10.09
N ALA A 233 10.24 -0.70 10.66
CA ALA A 233 9.83 0.50 11.40
C ALA A 233 10.73 0.73 12.63
N ASP A 234 11.00 -0.33 13.39
CA ASP A 234 11.86 -0.27 14.58
C ASP A 234 13.28 0.16 14.20
N LEU A 235 13.87 -0.48 13.18
CA LEU A 235 15.22 -0.13 12.72
C LEU A 235 15.31 1.29 12.14
N LEU A 236 14.27 1.79 11.49
CA LEU A 236 14.22 3.18 11.03
C LEU A 236 14.11 4.18 12.19
N GLY A 237 13.37 3.81 13.25
CA GLY A 237 13.27 4.60 14.46
C GLY A 237 14.59 4.68 15.25
N ASP A 238 15.44 3.66 15.15
CA ASP A 238 16.76 3.62 15.80
C ASP A 238 17.84 4.38 15.01
N VAL A 239 17.56 4.81 13.77
CA VAL A 239 18.54 5.60 12.98
C VAL A 239 18.66 6.99 13.58
N PRO A 240 19.87 7.43 13.98
CA PRO A 240 20.07 8.76 14.54
C PRO A 240 19.64 9.87 13.58
N GLU A 241 19.10 10.94 14.14
CA GLU A 241 18.77 12.15 13.37
C GLU A 241 20.02 12.67 12.63
N GLY A 242 19.87 13.05 11.38
CA GLY A 242 20.97 13.53 10.54
C GLY A 242 21.91 12.43 10.00
N ALA A 243 21.64 11.15 10.26
CA ALA A 243 22.51 10.07 9.76
C ALA A 243 22.58 10.04 8.22
N LEU A 244 21.47 10.29 7.54
CA LEU A 244 21.44 10.34 6.06
C LEU A 244 22.19 11.54 5.50
N GLU A 245 22.14 12.68 6.16
CA GLU A 245 22.89 13.90 5.83
C GLU A 245 24.40 13.71 6.03
N ASN A 246 24.79 13.06 7.12
CA ASN A 246 26.18 12.73 7.40
C ASN A 246 26.79 11.81 6.33
N ILE A 247 26.02 10.82 5.85
CA ILE A 247 26.43 9.95 4.73
C ILE A 247 26.65 10.77 3.47
N ALA A 248 25.73 11.67 3.12
CA ALA A 248 25.86 12.55 1.96
C ALA A 248 27.09 13.46 2.05
N GLY A 249 27.38 14.00 3.23
CA GLY A 249 28.57 14.82 3.46
C GLY A 249 29.88 14.04 3.27
N LEU A 250 29.92 12.77 3.67
CA LEU A 250 31.10 11.90 3.45
C LEU A 250 31.27 11.58 1.95
N GLU A 251 30.22 11.27 1.24
CA GLU A 251 30.28 11.00 -0.21
C GLU A 251 30.77 12.21 -1.00
N THR A 252 30.31 13.42 -0.65
CA THR A 252 30.78 14.67 -1.29
C THR A 252 32.24 14.91 -1.04
N ARG A 253 32.76 14.63 0.17
CA ARG A 253 34.17 14.78 0.49
C ARG A 253 35.06 13.76 -0.23
N LEU A 254 34.59 12.51 -0.37
CA LEU A 254 35.32 11.47 -1.10
C LEU A 254 35.34 11.74 -2.61
N ALA A 255 34.27 12.30 -3.17
CA ALA A 255 34.22 12.70 -4.59
C ALA A 255 35.07 13.95 -4.91
N ALA A 256 35.36 14.78 -3.92
CA ALA A 256 36.18 15.99 -4.06
C ALA A 256 37.68 15.78 -3.70
N ALA A 257 38.03 14.57 -3.26
CA ALA A 257 39.40 14.21 -2.99
C ALA A 257 40.16 13.97 -4.32
N PRO A 258 41.32 14.59 -4.55
CA PRO A 258 42.08 14.51 -5.81
C PRO A 258 42.65 13.11 -6.09
#